data_fefb70df4221d8caf2ae44b9a3a3bd72
#
_entry.id   fefb70df4221d8caf2ae44b9a3a3bd72
#
_cell.length_a   1.000
_cell.length_b   1.000
_cell.length_c   1.000
_cell.angle_alpha   90.00
_cell.angle_beta   90.00
_cell.angle_gamma   90.00
#
_symmetry.space_group_name_H-M   'P 1'
#
loop_
_entity.id
_entity.type
_entity.pdbx_description
1 polymer ?
#
loop_
_entity_poly.entity_id
_entity_poly.type
_entity_poly.pdbx_seq_one_letter_code
_entity_poly.pdbx_strand_id
1 'polypeptide(L)'
;FQIGNIKQYPNLSIFDVKINIPSKKKKIKNIKLPMIGMHNIRNTTAAVALAFTIGLPEKYIKLGIYNFKGVQRRFTHLFDYNKASFYDDYAHHPTEISSVLSSVKNVYKNKEIICVFQPHRISRVINLKSEFSKCFKMADTVLLCPIYSANEKLRLNFTYNSFANLIIKNSKVRLIKVEDEVQLK
;
A
#
# COMPACT_ATOMS: atom_id res chain seq x y z
N PHE A 1 16.69 -14.70 6.88
CA PHE A 1 15.49 -15.03 6.10
C PHE A 1 15.52 -14.30 4.78
N GLN A 2 15.35 -15.01 3.66
CA GLN A 2 15.38 -14.46 2.30
C GLN A 2 14.10 -14.86 1.56
N ILE A 3 13.50 -13.89 0.89
CA ILE A 3 12.30 -14.08 0.07
C ILE A 3 12.72 -14.52 -1.33
N GLY A 4 12.00 -15.47 -1.93
CA GLY A 4 12.25 -15.93 -3.30
C GLY A 4 10.99 -16.42 -3.99
N ASN A 5 11.08 -16.66 -5.30
CA ASN A 5 10.02 -17.23 -6.14
C ASN A 5 8.65 -16.54 -6.00
N ILE A 6 8.65 -15.20 -6.01
CA ILE A 6 7.45 -14.40 -5.81
C ILE A 6 6.56 -14.45 -7.06
N LYS A 7 5.29 -14.80 -6.86
CA LYS A 7 4.21 -14.70 -7.84
C LYS A 7 3.05 -13.94 -7.20
N GLN A 8 2.51 -12.95 -7.89
CA GLN A 8 1.39 -12.14 -7.40
C GLN A 8 0.22 -12.22 -8.39
N TYR A 9 -0.95 -12.46 -7.83
CA TYR A 9 -2.24 -12.55 -8.52
C TYR A 9 -3.23 -11.61 -7.82
N PRO A 10 -4.38 -11.29 -8.41
CA PRO A 10 -5.44 -10.60 -7.69
C PRO A 10 -5.72 -11.29 -6.33
N ASN A 11 -5.60 -10.53 -5.25
CA ASN A 11 -5.85 -10.98 -3.88
C ASN A 11 -5.00 -12.16 -3.37
N LEU A 12 -3.89 -12.50 -4.03
CA LEU A 12 -3.02 -13.61 -3.63
C LEU A 12 -1.56 -13.35 -3.98
N SER A 13 -0.67 -13.53 -3.02
CA SER A 13 0.78 -13.66 -3.23
C SER A 13 1.24 -15.06 -2.88
N ILE A 14 2.09 -15.66 -3.73
CA ILE A 14 2.74 -16.95 -3.47
C ILE A 14 4.24 -16.73 -3.49
N PHE A 15 4.95 -17.17 -2.46
CA PHE A 15 6.40 -16.97 -2.35
C PHE A 15 7.05 -18.03 -1.48
N ASP A 16 8.38 -18.10 -1.56
CA ASP A 16 9.21 -18.96 -0.71
C ASP A 16 9.97 -18.13 0.31
N VAL A 17 10.27 -18.70 1.46
CA VAL A 17 11.19 -18.14 2.45
C VAL A 17 12.34 -19.11 2.69
N LYS A 18 13.57 -18.69 2.36
CA LYS A 18 14.79 -19.42 2.71
C LYS A 18 15.26 -18.96 4.08
N ILE A 19 15.43 -19.90 4.98
CA ILE A 19 15.90 -19.71 6.34
C ILE A 19 17.36 -20.14 6.38
N ASN A 20 18.23 -19.26 6.82
CA ASN A 20 19.64 -19.54 7.01
C ASN A 20 20.08 -18.91 8.35
N ILE A 21 19.97 -19.64 9.42
CA ILE A 21 20.41 -19.26 10.76
C ILE A 21 21.48 -20.27 11.22
N PRO A 22 22.39 -19.91 12.17
CA PRO A 22 23.50 -20.77 12.56
C PRO A 22 23.09 -22.19 12.95
N SER A 23 21.95 -22.33 13.63
CA SER A 23 21.44 -23.63 14.12
C SER A 23 20.61 -24.39 13.07
N LYS A 24 20.18 -23.78 11.97
CA LYS A 24 19.22 -24.41 11.07
C LYS A 24 19.15 -23.77 9.67
N LYS A 25 19.20 -24.61 8.63
CA LYS A 25 18.95 -24.24 7.25
C LYS A 25 17.67 -24.91 6.77
N LYS A 26 16.72 -24.13 6.24
CA LYS A 26 15.45 -24.65 5.73
C LYS A 26 14.89 -23.73 4.64
N LYS A 27 14.04 -24.28 3.79
CA LYS A 27 13.26 -23.53 2.81
C LYS A 27 11.78 -23.88 2.97
N ILE A 28 10.96 -22.90 3.31
CA ILE A 28 9.50 -23.01 3.31
C ILE A 28 9.02 -22.57 1.94
N LYS A 29 8.46 -23.49 1.17
CA LYS A 29 8.02 -23.25 -0.21
C LYS A 29 6.51 -22.97 -0.27
N ASN A 30 6.11 -22.22 -1.30
CA ASN A 30 4.70 -22.01 -1.65
C ASN A 30 3.86 -21.46 -0.47
N ILE A 31 4.36 -20.46 0.22
CA ILE A 31 3.58 -19.71 1.21
C ILE A 31 2.51 -18.92 0.44
N LYS A 32 1.25 -19.14 0.75
CA LYS A 32 0.10 -18.49 0.15
C LYS A 32 -0.40 -17.40 1.10
N LEU A 33 -0.26 -16.15 0.70
CA LEU A 33 -0.71 -14.97 1.44
C LEU A 33 -1.90 -14.36 0.68
N PRO A 34 -3.11 -14.28 1.26
CA PRO A 34 -4.30 -13.70 0.61
C PRO A 34 -4.25 -12.15 0.61
N MET A 35 -3.11 -11.59 0.23
CA MET A 35 -2.84 -10.17 0.10
C MET A 35 -1.82 -9.95 -1.01
N ILE A 36 -1.82 -8.78 -1.62
CA ILE A 36 -0.83 -8.34 -2.61
C ILE A 36 0.18 -7.37 -2.00
N GLY A 37 1.28 -7.17 -2.70
CA GLY A 37 2.28 -6.16 -2.38
C GLY A 37 3.50 -6.68 -1.64
N MET A 38 4.66 -6.15 -2.06
CA MET A 38 5.95 -6.52 -1.47
C MET A 38 6.04 -6.19 0.01
N HIS A 39 5.37 -5.13 0.47
CA HIS A 39 5.33 -4.79 1.89
C HIS A 39 4.62 -5.87 2.71
N ASN A 40 3.51 -6.43 2.21
CA ASN A 40 2.81 -7.53 2.88
C ASN A 40 3.62 -8.83 2.87
N ILE A 41 4.32 -9.13 1.78
CA ILE A 41 5.25 -10.27 1.70
C ILE A 41 6.39 -10.13 2.72
N ARG A 42 6.97 -8.92 2.86
CA ARG A 42 8.01 -8.64 3.87
C ARG A 42 7.50 -8.79 5.30
N ASN A 43 6.33 -8.22 5.60
CA ASN A 43 5.69 -8.35 6.92
C ASN A 43 5.38 -9.82 7.25
N THR A 44 4.86 -10.56 6.27
CA THR A 44 4.61 -12.00 6.43
C THR A 44 5.91 -12.77 6.63
N THR A 45 6.99 -12.40 5.93
CA THR A 45 8.29 -13.03 6.13
C THR A 45 8.83 -12.82 7.55
N ALA A 46 8.61 -11.63 8.14
CA ALA A 46 8.95 -11.37 9.54
C ALA A 46 8.12 -12.25 10.48
N ALA A 47 6.82 -12.40 10.22
CA ALA A 47 5.94 -13.29 10.98
C ALA A 47 6.38 -14.77 10.86
N VAL A 48 6.75 -15.21 9.65
CA VAL A 48 7.33 -16.56 9.41
C VAL A 48 8.62 -16.74 10.21
N ALA A 49 9.49 -15.72 10.22
CA ALA A 49 10.74 -15.75 10.96
C ALA A 49 10.49 -15.96 12.46
N LEU A 50 9.60 -15.15 13.03
CA LEU A 50 9.23 -15.25 14.44
C LEU A 50 8.63 -16.63 14.76
N ALA A 51 7.61 -17.05 14.01
CA ALA A 51 6.93 -18.32 14.21
C ALA A 51 7.88 -19.53 14.10
N PHE A 52 8.80 -19.48 13.14
CA PHE A 52 9.83 -20.51 12.97
C PHE A 52 10.82 -20.54 14.15
N THR A 53 11.24 -19.36 14.64
CA THR A 53 12.20 -19.24 15.75
C THR A 53 11.64 -19.80 17.06
N ILE A 54 10.34 -19.61 17.31
CA ILE A 54 9.67 -20.18 18.50
C ILE A 54 9.26 -21.65 18.30
N GLY A 55 9.66 -22.28 17.18
CA GLY A 55 9.48 -23.71 16.96
C GLY A 55 8.15 -24.15 16.37
N LEU A 56 7.32 -23.24 15.82
CA LEU A 56 6.07 -23.64 15.17
C LEU A 56 6.35 -24.56 13.95
N PRO A 57 5.63 -25.69 13.82
CA PRO A 57 5.70 -26.53 12.64
C PRO A 57 5.26 -25.80 11.37
N GLU A 58 5.96 -26.06 10.25
CA GLU A 58 5.71 -25.40 8.96
C GLU A 58 4.25 -25.41 8.52
N LYS A 59 3.56 -26.54 8.75
CA LYS A 59 2.14 -26.69 8.38
C LYS A 59 1.26 -25.63 9.04
N TYR A 60 1.50 -25.32 10.30
CA TYR A 60 0.73 -24.34 11.05
C TYR A 60 1.09 -22.91 10.67
N ILE A 61 2.38 -22.64 10.36
CA ILE A 61 2.81 -21.34 9.81
C ILE A 61 2.08 -21.07 8.49
N LYS A 62 2.08 -22.02 7.56
CA LYS A 62 1.40 -21.87 6.26
C LYS A 62 -0.10 -21.75 6.40
N LEU A 63 -0.72 -22.55 7.27
CA LEU A 63 -2.16 -22.49 7.53
C LEU A 63 -2.58 -21.15 8.15
N GLY A 64 -1.83 -20.66 9.15
CA GLY A 64 -2.10 -19.38 9.77
C GLY A 64 -2.01 -18.21 8.78
N ILE A 65 -1.01 -18.23 7.89
CA ILE A 65 -0.86 -17.20 6.86
C ILE A 65 -2.00 -17.29 5.83
N TYR A 66 -2.38 -18.47 5.39
CA TYR A 66 -3.45 -18.66 4.42
C TYR A 66 -4.82 -18.23 4.96
N ASN A 67 -5.08 -18.47 6.24
CA ASN A 67 -6.32 -18.11 6.90
C ASN A 67 -6.35 -16.65 7.40
N PHE A 68 -5.26 -15.91 7.24
CA PHE A 68 -5.18 -14.53 7.67
C PHE A 68 -6.10 -13.64 6.83
N LYS A 69 -7.07 -13.02 7.48
CA LYS A 69 -8.10 -12.17 6.84
C LYS A 69 -7.63 -10.74 6.54
N GLY A 70 -6.35 -10.43 6.80
CA GLY A 70 -5.81 -9.08 6.70
C GLY A 70 -6.11 -8.24 7.94
N VAL A 71 -5.71 -7.00 7.87
CA VAL A 71 -6.04 -5.94 8.85
C VAL A 71 -6.92 -4.94 8.14
N GLN A 72 -7.96 -4.45 8.81
CA GLN A 72 -8.84 -3.42 8.25
C GLN A 72 -8.02 -2.22 7.76
N ARG A 73 -8.44 -1.63 6.65
CA ARG A 73 -7.77 -0.50 6.00
C ARG A 73 -6.32 -0.80 5.60
N ARG A 74 -6.04 -2.05 5.18
CA ARG A 74 -4.77 -2.47 4.56
C ARG A 74 -5.07 -3.15 3.24
N PHE A 75 -5.33 -2.35 2.21
CA PHE A 75 -5.80 -2.74 0.89
C PHE A 75 -7.04 -3.66 0.99
N THR A 76 -8.00 -3.22 1.80
CA THR A 76 -9.24 -3.95 2.05
C THR A 76 -10.21 -3.72 0.89
N HIS A 77 -10.64 -4.80 0.22
CA HIS A 77 -11.71 -4.72 -0.77
C HIS A 77 -13.02 -4.33 -0.07
N LEU A 78 -13.69 -3.31 -0.56
CA LEU A 78 -14.96 -2.83 -0.02
C LEU A 78 -16.15 -3.37 -0.82
N PHE A 79 -16.18 -3.05 -2.11
CA PHE A 79 -17.26 -3.46 -3.03
C PHE A 79 -16.80 -3.29 -4.49
N ASP A 80 -17.61 -3.82 -5.40
CA ASP A 80 -17.49 -3.61 -6.84
C ASP A 80 -18.70 -2.82 -7.35
N TYR A 81 -18.46 -1.86 -8.24
CA TYR A 81 -19.52 -1.08 -8.88
C TYR A 81 -19.10 -0.69 -10.30
N ASN A 82 -19.99 -0.87 -11.28
CA ASN A 82 -19.75 -0.52 -12.70
C ASN A 82 -18.40 -0.98 -13.24
N LYS A 83 -18.01 -2.25 -13.00
CA LYS A 83 -16.72 -2.86 -13.39
C LYS A 83 -15.48 -2.27 -12.69
N ALA A 84 -15.66 -1.39 -11.71
CA ALA A 84 -14.62 -0.88 -10.84
C ALA A 84 -14.65 -1.62 -9.51
N SER A 85 -13.45 -1.89 -8.94
CA SER A 85 -13.29 -2.45 -7.61
C SER A 85 -12.77 -1.38 -6.67
N PHE A 86 -13.40 -1.24 -5.52
CA PHE A 86 -13.07 -0.23 -4.51
C PHE A 86 -12.31 -0.85 -3.35
N TYR A 87 -11.20 -0.20 -2.98
CA TYR A 87 -10.33 -0.64 -1.91
C TYR A 87 -10.06 0.49 -0.93
N ASP A 88 -9.99 0.17 0.37
CA ASP A 88 -9.57 1.10 1.42
C ASP A 88 -8.16 0.74 1.91
N ASP A 89 -7.28 1.75 1.98
CA ASP A 89 -5.94 1.62 2.54
C ASP A 89 -5.61 2.81 3.45
N TYR A 90 -5.00 2.52 4.58
CA TYR A 90 -4.61 3.55 5.56
C TYR A 90 -3.28 4.23 5.23
N ALA A 91 -2.71 3.98 4.06
CA ALA A 91 -1.46 4.59 3.62
C ALA A 91 -1.56 6.13 3.68
N HIS A 92 -0.72 6.72 4.48
CA HIS A 92 -0.69 8.17 4.73
C HIS A 92 0.74 8.75 4.70
N HIS A 93 1.73 7.91 4.48
CA HIS A 93 3.13 8.29 4.24
C HIS A 93 3.47 8.06 2.75
N PRO A 94 4.29 8.92 2.10
CA PRO A 94 4.61 8.78 0.68
C PRO A 94 5.14 7.39 0.29
N THR A 95 5.96 6.79 1.12
CA THR A 95 6.51 5.45 0.90
C THR A 95 5.42 4.37 0.90
N GLU A 96 4.43 4.48 1.81
CA GLU A 96 3.30 3.55 1.88
C GLU A 96 2.44 3.69 0.62
N ILE A 97 2.06 4.92 0.25
CA ILE A 97 1.25 5.21 -0.94
C ILE A 97 1.93 4.66 -2.20
N SER A 98 3.21 4.96 -2.39
CA SER A 98 3.98 4.46 -3.53
C SER A 98 4.03 2.93 -3.56
N SER A 99 4.19 2.28 -2.40
CA SER A 99 4.23 0.82 -2.27
C SER A 99 2.90 0.17 -2.64
N VAL A 100 1.77 0.73 -2.17
CA VAL A 100 0.43 0.25 -2.50
C VAL A 100 0.16 0.43 -3.99
N LEU A 101 0.33 1.64 -4.54
CA LEU A 101 0.08 1.90 -5.96
C LEU A 101 0.95 1.05 -6.88
N SER A 102 2.23 0.85 -6.54
CA SER A 102 3.13 -0.04 -7.30
C SER A 102 2.63 -1.48 -7.27
N SER A 103 2.14 -1.94 -6.13
CA SER A 103 1.61 -3.29 -5.97
C SER A 103 0.35 -3.51 -6.80
N VAL A 104 -0.54 -2.52 -6.80
CA VAL A 104 -1.77 -2.51 -7.60
C VAL A 104 -1.43 -2.53 -9.10
N LYS A 105 -0.54 -1.64 -9.56
CA LYS A 105 -0.15 -1.56 -10.98
C LYS A 105 0.50 -2.86 -11.47
N ASN A 106 1.29 -3.51 -10.64
CA ASN A 106 1.92 -4.79 -11.00
C ASN A 106 0.92 -5.94 -11.16
N VAL A 107 -0.14 -5.96 -10.36
CA VAL A 107 -1.17 -7.01 -10.39
C VAL A 107 -2.25 -6.71 -11.42
N TYR A 108 -2.67 -5.46 -11.53
CA TYR A 108 -3.77 -5.00 -12.39
C TYR A 108 -3.25 -4.18 -13.59
N LYS A 109 -2.33 -4.77 -14.36
CA LYS A 109 -1.58 -4.09 -15.44
C LYS A 109 -2.44 -3.34 -16.46
N ASN A 110 -3.64 -3.85 -16.77
CA ASN A 110 -4.54 -3.34 -17.80
C ASN A 110 -5.74 -2.57 -17.23
N LYS A 111 -5.69 -2.23 -15.94
CA LYS A 111 -6.74 -1.45 -15.29
C LYS A 111 -6.28 -0.02 -15.06
N GLU A 112 -7.22 0.92 -15.21
CA GLU A 112 -7.03 2.30 -14.75
C GLU A 112 -7.01 2.32 -13.22
N ILE A 113 -6.08 3.06 -12.65
CA ILE A 113 -5.92 3.21 -11.20
C ILE A 113 -6.28 4.64 -10.83
N ILE A 114 -7.41 4.78 -10.14
CA ILE A 114 -7.85 6.04 -9.57
C ILE A 114 -7.51 6.03 -8.09
N CYS A 115 -6.68 6.97 -7.65
CA CYS A 115 -6.30 7.13 -6.25
C CYS A 115 -7.05 8.31 -5.63
N VAL A 116 -7.96 8.03 -4.70
CA VAL A 116 -8.58 9.07 -3.86
C VAL A 116 -7.67 9.29 -2.65
N PHE A 117 -7.11 10.48 -2.51
CA PHE A 117 -6.14 10.78 -1.47
C PHE A 117 -6.56 11.99 -0.64
N GLN A 118 -6.76 11.77 0.65
CA GLN A 118 -6.91 12.84 1.64
C GLN A 118 -5.60 13.01 2.41
N PRO A 119 -4.87 14.12 2.22
CA PRO A 119 -3.67 14.39 2.98
C PRO A 119 -4.02 14.56 4.47
N HIS A 120 -3.24 13.91 5.33
CA HIS A 120 -3.47 13.92 6.78
C HIS A 120 -2.31 14.58 7.51
N ARG A 121 -2.61 15.62 8.30
CA ARG A 121 -1.70 16.53 8.99
C ARG A 121 -0.92 17.47 8.07
N ILE A 122 -1.08 18.74 8.32
CA ILE A 122 -0.40 19.82 7.58
C ILE A 122 1.12 19.71 7.72
N SER A 123 1.61 19.46 8.93
CA SER A 123 3.04 19.31 9.22
C SER A 123 3.68 18.19 8.39
N ARG A 124 3.01 17.03 8.26
CA ARG A 124 3.50 15.92 7.44
C ARG A 124 3.58 16.29 5.97
N VAL A 125 2.54 16.93 5.43
CA VAL A 125 2.51 17.34 4.03
C VAL A 125 3.61 18.34 3.72
N ILE A 126 3.86 19.30 4.61
CA ILE A 126 4.91 20.29 4.46
C ILE A 126 6.30 19.62 4.51
N ASN A 127 6.55 18.80 5.53
CA ASN A 127 7.86 18.20 5.76
C ASN A 127 8.23 17.17 4.68
N LEU A 128 7.25 16.49 4.09
CA LEU A 128 7.43 15.45 3.07
C LEU A 128 6.89 15.87 1.69
N LYS A 129 6.82 17.19 1.43
CA LYS A 129 6.22 17.74 0.21
C LYS A 129 6.86 17.18 -1.06
N SER A 130 8.19 17.04 -1.07
CA SER A 130 8.94 16.48 -2.19
C SER A 130 8.58 15.02 -2.44
N GLU A 131 8.53 14.22 -1.39
CA GLU A 131 8.22 12.79 -1.45
C GLU A 131 6.76 12.55 -1.87
N PHE A 132 5.82 13.29 -1.27
CA PHE A 132 4.41 13.25 -1.68
C PHE A 132 4.23 13.58 -3.15
N SER A 133 4.96 14.57 -3.67
CA SER A 133 4.83 14.95 -5.07
C SER A 133 5.21 13.83 -6.05
N LYS A 134 5.94 12.81 -5.61
CA LYS A 134 6.48 11.72 -6.43
C LYS A 134 5.81 10.37 -6.19
N CYS A 135 5.00 10.24 -5.12
CA CYS A 135 4.50 8.93 -4.71
C CYS A 135 3.32 8.40 -5.54
N PHE A 136 2.71 9.23 -6.37
CA PHE A 136 1.54 8.88 -7.18
C PHE A 136 1.86 8.40 -8.60
N LYS A 137 3.12 8.21 -8.97
CA LYS A 137 3.55 7.84 -10.34
C LYS A 137 2.87 6.61 -10.94
N MET A 138 2.36 5.72 -10.10
CA MET A 138 1.70 4.49 -10.53
C MET A 138 0.16 4.61 -10.58
N ALA A 139 -0.40 5.75 -10.21
CA ALA A 139 -1.79 6.07 -10.46
C ALA A 139 -1.95 6.68 -11.87
N ASP A 140 -3.11 6.48 -12.48
CA ASP A 140 -3.48 7.15 -13.74
C ASP A 140 -4.20 8.47 -13.40
N THR A 141 -5.05 8.48 -12.38
CA THR A 141 -5.76 9.67 -11.89
C THR A 141 -5.65 9.77 -10.37
N VAL A 142 -5.46 10.98 -9.85
CA VAL A 142 -5.50 11.30 -8.42
C VAL A 142 -6.63 12.28 -8.15
N LEU A 143 -7.57 11.88 -7.29
CA LEU A 143 -8.56 12.76 -6.69
C LEU A 143 -7.97 13.27 -5.37
N LEU A 144 -7.55 14.54 -5.35
CA LEU A 144 -6.91 15.15 -4.20
C LEU A 144 -7.96 15.84 -3.35
N CYS A 145 -8.26 15.26 -2.18
CA CYS A 145 -9.20 15.80 -1.21
C CYS A 145 -8.58 16.93 -0.37
N PRO A 146 -9.39 17.77 0.28
CA PRO A 146 -8.93 18.77 1.24
C PRO A 146 -8.07 18.14 2.34
N ILE A 147 -7.09 18.87 2.83
CA ILE A 147 -6.19 18.38 3.89
C ILE A 147 -6.95 18.26 5.19
N TYR A 148 -6.94 17.07 5.79
CA TYR A 148 -7.39 16.90 7.16
C TYR A 148 -6.31 17.41 8.12
N SER A 149 -6.58 18.54 8.77
CA SER A 149 -5.59 19.26 9.57
C SER A 149 -5.22 18.57 10.88
N ALA A 150 -6.11 17.74 11.46
CA ALA A 150 -5.97 17.15 12.78
C ALA A 150 -5.69 18.21 13.87
N ASN A 151 -6.41 19.34 13.82
CA ASN A 151 -6.28 20.51 14.70
C ASN A 151 -4.95 21.29 14.54
N GLU A 152 -4.14 20.99 13.54
CA GLU A 152 -2.96 21.81 13.21
C GLU A 152 -3.39 23.10 12.49
N LYS A 153 -2.73 24.22 12.79
CA LYS A 153 -2.95 25.49 12.07
C LYS A 153 -2.18 25.48 10.75
N LEU A 154 -2.80 26.02 9.69
CA LEU A 154 -2.14 26.25 8.41
C LEU A 154 -0.95 27.20 8.59
N ARG A 155 0.21 26.82 8.06
CA ARG A 155 1.38 27.69 8.00
C ARG A 155 1.27 28.63 6.79
N LEU A 156 1.65 29.88 6.95
CA LEU A 156 1.50 30.97 5.97
C LEU A 156 2.06 30.66 4.56
N ASN A 157 3.05 29.75 4.44
CA ASN A 157 3.74 29.48 3.17
C ASN A 157 3.27 28.20 2.47
N PHE A 158 2.16 27.60 2.91
CA PHE A 158 1.61 26.39 2.26
C PHE A 158 0.28 26.71 1.60
N THR A 159 0.18 26.48 0.29
CA THR A 159 -1.08 26.52 -0.42
C THR A 159 -1.40 25.15 -1.03
N TYR A 160 -2.67 24.76 -0.94
CA TYR A 160 -3.18 23.52 -1.53
C TYR A 160 -2.91 23.45 -3.04
N ASN A 161 -3.07 24.59 -3.74
CA ASN A 161 -2.79 24.68 -5.17
C ASN A 161 -1.31 24.43 -5.49
N SER A 162 -0.38 24.97 -4.71
CA SER A 162 1.05 24.71 -4.94
C SER A 162 1.42 23.26 -4.73
N PHE A 163 0.76 22.59 -3.80
CA PHE A 163 0.96 21.16 -3.55
C PHE A 163 0.39 20.31 -4.69
N ALA A 164 -0.83 20.60 -5.16
CA ALA A 164 -1.44 19.92 -6.32
C ALA A 164 -0.57 20.05 -7.58
N ASN A 165 -0.11 21.25 -7.90
CA ASN A 165 0.77 21.52 -9.04
C ASN A 165 2.09 20.72 -8.95
N LEU A 166 2.64 20.58 -7.76
CA LEU A 166 3.86 19.83 -7.54
C LEU A 166 3.65 18.32 -7.79
N ILE A 167 2.49 17.78 -7.39
CA ILE A 167 2.10 16.38 -7.68
C ILE A 167 1.99 16.18 -9.20
N ILE A 168 1.27 17.05 -9.90
CA ILE A 168 1.13 16.98 -11.37
C ILE A 168 2.52 16.96 -12.02
N LYS A 169 3.39 17.90 -11.67
CA LYS A 169 4.73 18.03 -12.23
C LYS A 169 5.59 16.79 -12.02
N ASN A 170 5.62 16.24 -10.80
CA ASN A 170 6.59 15.22 -10.40
C ASN A 170 6.08 13.78 -10.53
N SER A 171 4.78 13.56 -10.39
CA SER A 171 4.15 12.25 -10.60
C SER A 171 3.63 12.05 -12.02
N LYS A 172 3.42 13.14 -12.80
CA LYS A 172 2.89 13.13 -14.17
C LYS A 172 1.53 12.43 -14.26
N VAL A 173 0.67 12.65 -13.29
CA VAL A 173 -0.68 12.08 -13.19
C VAL A 173 -1.74 13.11 -13.56
N ARG A 174 -2.90 12.65 -14.02
CA ARG A 174 -4.11 13.47 -14.04
C ARG A 174 -4.52 13.74 -12.60
N LEU A 175 -4.70 15.01 -12.21
CA LEU A 175 -5.12 15.37 -10.86
C LEU A 175 -6.40 16.19 -10.92
N ILE A 176 -7.38 15.77 -10.13
CA ILE A 176 -8.64 16.46 -9.92
C ILE A 176 -8.68 16.88 -8.45
N LYS A 177 -8.83 18.16 -8.20
CA LYS A 177 -9.02 18.68 -6.83
C LYS A 177 -10.47 18.48 -6.45
N VAL A 178 -10.69 17.92 -5.29
CA VAL A 178 -12.01 17.73 -4.68
C VAL A 178 -12.20 18.87 -3.68
N GLU A 179 -13.26 19.65 -3.82
CA GLU A 179 -13.51 20.79 -2.94
C GLU A 179 -14.31 20.40 -1.71
N ASP A 180 -15.22 19.44 -1.87
CA ASP A 180 -16.03 18.87 -0.79
C ASP A 180 -16.32 17.38 -1.01
N GLU A 181 -16.93 16.71 -0.01
CA GLU A 181 -17.27 15.30 -0.09
C GLU A 181 -18.40 14.99 -1.09
N VAL A 182 -19.20 15.98 -1.48
CA VAL A 182 -20.32 15.81 -2.42
C VAL A 182 -19.80 15.50 -3.82
N GLN A 183 -18.62 16.04 -4.18
CA GLN A 183 -17.98 15.79 -5.48
C GLN A 183 -17.41 14.38 -5.63
N LEU A 184 -17.39 13.58 -4.55
CA LEU A 184 -16.96 12.17 -4.59
C LEU A 184 -18.11 11.20 -4.83
N LYS A 185 -19.35 11.65 -4.82
CA LYS A 185 -20.56 10.87 -5.10
C LYS A 185 -20.87 10.87 -6.58
#